data_3d4b6f1bbacbed97d01a0853c111c8d3
#
_entry.id   3d4b6f1bbacbed97d01a0853c111c8d3
#
_cell.length_a   1.000
_cell.length_b   1.000
_cell.length_c   1.000
_cell.angle_alpha   90.00
_cell.angle_beta   90.00
_cell.angle_gamma   90.00
#
_symmetry.space_group_name_H-M   'P 1'
#
loop_
_entity.id
_entity.type
_entity.pdbx_description
1 polymer ?
#
loop_
_entity_poly.entity_id
_entity_poly.type
_entity_poly.pdbx_seq_one_letter_code
_entity_poly.pdbx_strand_id
1 'polypeptide(L)'
;MILLDYSAVAIASMMISLKLEGEKLTDFFALHMILNSIRTSNKRFKREFGKMVICCDHERNWRKESFQYYKYKRNKDKKNSDVDWNLIYKCLDFVQDEIDKGFPYLVVEVPNAEADDIIGALGTYATEIKEPTVIVSNDKDFVQLHSEYVCQYRPCESAFTRHPNPKLHLKELILRGDGDDGIPNIKTADDHFTIEGKRQKSMYQKDLDVWLYDDELSFLTDETKENYYRNERLIDLSFTPEDIRSEAVVKYKICKVRPNKPKMTQFFMKNKLRNLHEKINDFM
;
A
#
# COMPACT_ATOMS: atom_id res chain seq x y z
N MET A 1 -14.87 -7.09 2.04
CA MET A 1 -14.55 -5.63 2.02
C MET A 1 -13.60 -5.28 0.88
N ILE A 2 -13.46 -3.99 0.53
CA ILE A 2 -12.46 -3.48 -0.42
C ILE A 2 -11.42 -2.70 0.39
N LEU A 3 -10.17 -3.12 0.38
CA LEU A 3 -9.05 -2.42 1.00
C LEU A 3 -8.30 -1.67 -0.10
N LEU A 4 -8.42 -0.35 -0.12
CA LEU A 4 -7.75 0.49 -1.10
C LEU A 4 -6.46 1.05 -0.51
N ASP A 5 -5.33 0.70 -1.10
CA ASP A 5 -4.03 1.33 -0.88
C ASP A 5 -4.06 2.72 -1.51
N TYR A 6 -4.43 3.72 -0.69
CA TYR A 6 -4.89 5.01 -1.16
C TYR A 6 -3.84 5.79 -1.95
N SER A 7 -2.73 6.07 -1.31
CA SER A 7 -1.67 6.88 -1.92
C SER A 7 -1.01 6.16 -3.10
N ALA A 8 -0.72 4.87 -2.97
CA ALA A 8 -0.06 4.11 -4.02
C ALA A 8 -0.91 4.00 -5.29
N VAL A 9 -2.21 3.70 -5.16
CA VAL A 9 -3.11 3.61 -6.33
C VAL A 9 -3.32 4.96 -7.00
N ALA A 10 -3.52 6.03 -6.22
CA ALA A 10 -3.72 7.37 -6.76
C ALA A 10 -2.47 7.88 -7.47
N ILE A 11 -1.29 7.76 -6.84
CA ILE A 11 0.00 8.18 -7.42
C ILE A 11 0.31 7.39 -8.68
N ALA A 12 0.14 6.06 -8.67
CA ALA A 12 0.38 5.23 -9.86
C ALA A 12 -0.50 5.69 -11.05
N SER A 13 -1.78 5.95 -10.81
CA SER A 13 -2.70 6.46 -11.84
C SER A 13 -2.26 7.82 -12.40
N MET A 14 -1.84 8.74 -11.53
CA MET A 14 -1.32 10.05 -11.94
C MET A 14 -0.03 9.91 -12.78
N MET A 15 0.93 9.11 -12.33
CA MET A 15 2.20 8.94 -13.02
C MET A 15 2.04 8.31 -14.41
N ILE A 16 1.11 7.37 -14.56
CA ILE A 16 0.80 6.79 -15.86
C ILE A 16 0.27 7.86 -16.81
N SER A 17 -0.72 8.66 -16.42
CA SER A 17 -1.29 9.70 -17.27
C SER A 17 -0.28 10.82 -17.59
N LEU A 18 0.54 11.24 -16.63
CA LEU A 18 1.60 12.22 -16.87
C LEU A 18 2.62 11.74 -17.91
N LYS A 19 2.99 10.45 -17.89
CA LYS A 19 3.96 9.88 -18.82
C LYS A 19 3.39 9.58 -20.20
N LEU A 20 2.19 9.01 -20.27
CA LEU A 20 1.62 8.51 -21.52
C LEU A 20 0.82 9.57 -22.27
N GLU A 21 0.11 10.43 -21.56
CA GLU A 21 -0.82 11.41 -22.14
C GLU A 21 -0.24 12.83 -22.21
N GLY A 22 0.98 13.03 -21.64
CA GLY A 22 1.65 14.32 -21.61
C GLY A 22 0.90 15.40 -20.81
N GLU A 23 0.06 14.96 -19.88
CA GLU A 23 -0.72 15.84 -19.01
C GLU A 23 0.19 16.65 -18.11
N LYS A 24 -0.28 17.82 -17.69
CA LYS A 24 0.43 18.66 -16.73
C LYS A 24 -0.11 18.43 -15.33
N LEU A 25 0.80 18.27 -14.37
CA LEU A 25 0.43 18.19 -12.96
C LEU A 25 -0.13 19.53 -12.49
N THR A 26 -1.42 19.54 -12.16
CA THR A 26 -2.16 20.66 -11.58
C THR A 26 -3.04 20.16 -10.45
N ASP A 27 -3.48 21.06 -9.56
CA ASP A 27 -4.44 20.69 -8.47
C ASP A 27 -5.67 19.99 -9.07
N PHE A 28 -6.23 20.52 -10.14
CA PHE A 28 -7.41 19.95 -10.80
C PHE A 28 -7.15 18.53 -11.31
N PHE A 29 -6.02 18.32 -11.99
CA PHE A 29 -5.63 17.02 -12.51
C PHE A 29 -5.42 16.02 -11.37
N ALA A 30 -4.67 16.41 -10.33
CA ALA A 30 -4.41 15.54 -9.18
C ALA A 30 -5.71 15.14 -8.47
N LEU A 31 -6.58 16.10 -8.15
CA LEU A 31 -7.89 15.83 -7.53
C LEU A 31 -8.76 14.91 -8.39
N HIS A 32 -8.77 15.14 -9.72
CA HIS A 32 -9.52 14.30 -10.64
C HIS A 32 -9.00 12.85 -10.62
N MET A 33 -7.69 12.66 -10.70
CA MET A 33 -7.07 11.32 -10.74
C MET A 33 -7.26 10.55 -9.43
N ILE A 34 -7.06 11.22 -8.29
CA ILE A 34 -7.29 10.62 -6.97
C ILE A 34 -8.74 10.11 -6.85
N LEU A 35 -9.69 10.98 -7.10
CA LEU A 35 -11.12 10.63 -6.99
C LEU A 35 -11.57 9.60 -8.03
N ASN A 36 -11.02 9.67 -9.25
CA ASN A 36 -11.33 8.70 -10.27
C ASN A 36 -10.81 7.30 -9.94
N SER A 37 -9.65 7.19 -9.30
CA SER A 37 -9.10 5.91 -8.84
C SER A 37 -10.01 5.26 -7.77
N ILE A 38 -10.51 6.06 -6.83
CA ILE A 38 -11.47 5.61 -5.82
C ILE A 38 -12.79 5.19 -6.47
N ARG A 39 -13.34 6.04 -7.35
CA ARG A 39 -14.60 5.80 -8.07
C ARG A 39 -14.54 4.48 -8.87
N THR A 40 -13.49 4.29 -9.65
CA THR A 40 -13.35 3.11 -10.52
C THR A 40 -13.20 1.84 -9.68
N SER A 41 -12.47 1.90 -8.59
CA SER A 41 -12.33 0.77 -7.64
C SER A 41 -13.67 0.43 -6.98
N ASN A 42 -14.41 1.45 -6.50
CA ASN A 42 -15.74 1.24 -5.90
C ASN A 42 -16.72 0.64 -6.92
N LYS A 43 -16.83 1.25 -8.09
CA LYS A 43 -17.73 0.79 -9.16
C LYS A 43 -17.45 -0.67 -9.54
N ARG A 44 -16.18 -1.07 -9.58
CA ARG A 44 -15.77 -2.42 -9.98
C ARG A 44 -16.07 -3.46 -8.93
N PHE A 45 -15.80 -3.17 -7.66
CA PHE A 45 -15.72 -4.18 -6.62
C PHE A 45 -16.86 -4.15 -5.60
N LYS A 46 -17.59 -3.04 -5.47
CA LYS A 46 -18.63 -2.88 -4.44
C LYS A 46 -19.69 -3.99 -4.44
N ARG A 47 -20.11 -4.43 -5.62
CA ARG A 47 -21.17 -5.45 -5.74
C ARG A 47 -20.73 -6.81 -5.15
N GLU A 48 -19.46 -7.15 -5.27
CA GLU A 48 -18.92 -8.44 -4.85
C GLU A 48 -18.35 -8.38 -3.43
N PHE A 49 -17.61 -7.31 -3.11
CA PHE A 49 -16.86 -7.20 -1.85
C PHE A 49 -17.46 -6.20 -0.85
N GLY A 50 -18.45 -5.41 -1.25
CA GLY A 50 -19.18 -4.53 -0.34
C GLY A 50 -18.47 -3.22 -0.02
N LYS A 51 -18.22 -2.96 1.27
CA LYS A 51 -17.72 -1.67 1.76
C LYS A 51 -16.26 -1.44 1.38
N MET A 52 -15.95 -0.19 1.00
CA MET A 52 -14.57 0.25 0.77
C MET A 52 -13.99 0.91 2.01
N VAL A 53 -12.77 0.52 2.31
CA VAL A 53 -11.88 1.13 3.31
C VAL A 53 -10.73 1.80 2.56
N ILE A 54 -10.56 3.09 2.77
CA ILE A 54 -9.46 3.89 2.28
C ILE A 54 -8.34 3.78 3.31
N CYS A 55 -7.28 3.03 3.01
CA CYS A 55 -6.14 2.83 3.90
C CYS A 55 -5.10 3.91 3.62
N CYS A 56 -4.81 4.75 4.60
CA CYS A 56 -3.97 5.93 4.45
C CYS A 56 -2.66 5.80 5.24
N ASP A 57 -1.57 6.29 4.63
CA ASP A 57 -0.28 6.42 5.31
C ASP A 57 -0.36 7.56 6.34
N HIS A 58 0.24 7.37 7.50
CA HIS A 58 0.52 8.44 8.45
C HIS A 58 1.90 9.06 8.14
N GLU A 59 2.15 10.32 8.53
CA GLU A 59 3.42 11.03 8.28
C GLU A 59 4.65 10.34 8.90
N ARG A 60 4.44 9.64 10.02
CA ARG A 60 5.46 8.82 10.70
C ARG A 60 5.17 7.35 10.49
N ASN A 61 6.21 6.51 10.48
CA ASN A 61 6.04 5.07 10.51
C ASN A 61 7.07 4.38 11.40
N TRP A 62 6.66 3.30 12.02
CA TRP A 62 7.47 2.54 12.97
C TRP A 62 8.67 1.85 12.32
N ARG A 63 8.60 1.49 11.03
CA ARG A 63 9.72 0.87 10.30
C ARG A 63 10.89 1.82 10.18
N LYS A 64 10.63 3.10 9.93
CA LYS A 64 11.67 4.13 9.84
C LYS A 64 12.36 4.38 11.20
N GLU A 65 11.62 4.23 12.29
CA GLU A 65 12.19 4.29 13.64
C GLU A 65 13.04 3.06 13.96
N SER A 66 12.64 1.88 13.43
CA SER A 66 13.35 0.61 13.61
C SER A 66 14.55 0.44 12.68
N PHE A 67 14.54 1.06 11.51
CA PHE A 67 15.59 0.93 10.49
C PHE A 67 15.81 2.27 9.78
N GLN A 68 16.89 2.96 10.12
CA GLN A 68 17.17 4.34 9.65
C GLN A 68 17.30 4.49 8.13
N TYR A 69 17.61 3.40 7.41
CA TYR A 69 17.76 3.38 5.95
C TYR A 69 16.47 3.07 5.20
N TYR A 70 15.37 2.82 5.94
CA TYR A 70 14.06 2.52 5.36
C TYR A 70 13.61 3.62 4.40
N LYS A 71 13.31 3.24 3.16
CA LYS A 71 12.91 4.13 2.04
C LYS A 71 13.91 5.27 1.72
N TYR A 72 15.19 5.11 2.13
CA TYR A 72 16.21 6.15 1.92
C TYR A 72 16.37 6.50 0.44
N LYS A 73 16.58 5.50 -0.43
CA LYS A 73 16.74 5.69 -1.88
C LYS A 73 15.49 6.34 -2.50
N ARG A 74 14.31 5.81 -2.21
CA ARG A 74 13.03 6.35 -2.69
C ARG A 74 12.84 7.81 -2.33
N ASN A 75 13.22 8.20 -1.12
CA ASN A 75 13.14 9.60 -0.68
C ASN A 75 14.17 10.50 -1.40
N LYS A 76 15.38 10.00 -1.66
CA LYS A 76 16.41 10.69 -2.45
C LYS A 76 15.94 10.89 -3.90
N ASP A 77 15.40 9.84 -4.52
CA ASP A 77 14.92 9.87 -5.91
C ASP A 77 13.74 10.86 -6.07
N LYS A 78 12.81 10.89 -5.10
CA LYS A 78 11.72 11.89 -5.07
C LYS A 78 12.24 13.32 -5.02
N LYS A 79 13.25 13.61 -4.18
CA LYS A 79 13.85 14.94 -4.06
C LYS A 79 14.55 15.40 -5.34
N ASN A 80 15.06 14.45 -6.13
CA ASN A 80 15.79 14.72 -7.38
C ASN A 80 14.88 14.68 -8.61
N SER A 81 13.59 14.43 -8.47
CA SER A 81 12.64 14.36 -9.58
C SER A 81 12.03 15.72 -9.88
N ASP A 82 11.63 15.96 -11.13
CA ASP A 82 10.93 17.17 -11.58
C ASP A 82 9.43 17.18 -11.19
N VAL A 83 8.97 16.15 -10.48
CA VAL A 83 7.58 16.03 -10.05
C VAL A 83 7.34 16.85 -8.78
N ASP A 84 6.33 17.70 -8.79
CA ASP A 84 5.90 18.43 -7.60
C ASP A 84 5.16 17.50 -6.61
N TRP A 85 5.96 16.79 -5.81
CA TRP A 85 5.46 15.88 -4.77
C TRP A 85 4.66 16.60 -3.68
N ASN A 86 4.98 17.87 -3.40
CA ASN A 86 4.25 18.64 -2.40
C ASN A 86 2.81 18.89 -2.86
N LEU A 87 2.61 19.19 -4.14
CA LEU A 87 1.28 19.32 -4.73
C LEU A 87 0.50 18.02 -4.63
N ILE A 88 1.12 16.88 -4.97
CA ILE A 88 0.48 15.56 -4.90
C ILE A 88 0.03 15.25 -3.48
N TYR A 89 0.91 15.36 -2.48
CA TYR A 89 0.57 15.06 -1.09
C TYR A 89 -0.51 16.00 -0.56
N LYS A 90 -0.41 17.32 -0.83
CA LYS A 90 -1.44 18.28 -0.46
C LYS A 90 -2.82 17.91 -1.04
N CYS A 91 -2.87 17.41 -2.28
CA CYS A 91 -4.11 16.97 -2.88
C CYS A 91 -4.64 15.67 -2.27
N LEU A 92 -3.75 14.73 -1.92
CA LEU A 92 -4.12 13.50 -1.22
C LEU A 92 -4.75 13.82 0.15
N ASP A 93 -4.08 14.62 0.98
CA ASP A 93 -4.57 15.00 2.30
C ASP A 93 -5.92 15.72 2.19
N PHE A 94 -6.04 16.66 1.26
CA PHE A 94 -7.30 17.38 1.02
C PHE A 94 -8.45 16.45 0.64
N VAL A 95 -8.21 15.48 -0.25
CA VAL A 95 -9.25 14.51 -0.65
C VAL A 95 -9.58 13.56 0.50
N GLN A 96 -8.60 13.11 1.27
CA GLN A 96 -8.80 12.27 2.45
C GLN A 96 -9.75 12.94 3.45
N ASP A 97 -9.50 14.21 3.78
CA ASP A 97 -10.33 15.02 4.66
C ASP A 97 -11.78 15.17 4.15
N GLU A 98 -11.96 15.38 2.84
CA GLU A 98 -13.28 15.54 2.25
C GLU A 98 -14.05 14.22 2.14
N ILE A 99 -13.34 13.09 1.96
CA ILE A 99 -13.93 11.76 1.98
C ILE A 99 -14.55 11.48 3.34
N ASP A 100 -13.80 11.71 4.42
CA ASP A 100 -14.29 11.48 5.79
C ASP A 100 -15.54 12.33 6.13
N LYS A 101 -15.64 13.52 5.54
CA LYS A 101 -16.77 14.44 5.78
C LYS A 101 -18.05 14.07 5.05
N GLY A 102 -18.00 13.33 3.93
CA GLY A 102 -19.20 13.20 3.12
C GLY A 102 -19.31 12.04 2.13
N PHE A 103 -18.22 11.29 1.91
CA PHE A 103 -18.26 10.15 1.01
C PHE A 103 -18.68 8.86 1.73
N PRO A 104 -19.14 7.83 1.01
CA PRO A 104 -19.61 6.59 1.60
C PRO A 104 -18.46 5.60 1.89
N TYR A 105 -17.31 6.09 2.29
CA TYR A 105 -16.11 5.29 2.52
C TYR A 105 -15.60 5.46 3.94
N LEU A 106 -15.04 4.39 4.48
CA LEU A 106 -14.32 4.45 5.73
C LEU A 106 -12.87 4.84 5.44
N VAL A 107 -12.43 5.94 6.03
CA VAL A 107 -11.01 6.33 6.03
C VAL A 107 -10.37 5.76 7.28
N VAL A 108 -9.28 5.02 7.10
CA VAL A 108 -8.47 4.48 8.20
C VAL A 108 -7.04 4.98 8.04
N GLU A 109 -6.63 5.78 9.00
CA GLU A 109 -5.27 6.21 9.24
C GLU A 109 -4.95 5.92 10.70
N VAL A 110 -3.78 5.36 10.98
CA VAL A 110 -3.35 5.01 12.34
C VAL A 110 -2.00 5.68 12.61
N PRO A 111 -1.79 6.32 13.76
CA PRO A 111 -0.50 6.93 14.09
C PRO A 111 0.65 5.95 13.95
N ASN A 112 1.77 6.40 13.41
CA ASN A 112 2.98 5.64 13.14
C ASN A 112 2.82 4.42 12.19
N ALA A 113 1.73 4.34 11.44
CA ALA A 113 1.44 3.25 10.50
C ALA A 113 1.53 3.70 9.05
N GLU A 114 1.91 2.78 8.18
CA GLU A 114 1.71 2.90 6.74
C GLU A 114 0.37 2.26 6.34
N ALA A 115 -0.12 2.56 5.13
CA ALA A 115 -1.30 1.91 4.58
C ALA A 115 -1.15 0.38 4.58
N ASP A 116 0.08 -0.11 4.37
CA ASP A 116 0.44 -1.54 4.37
C ASP A 116 0.12 -2.22 5.71
N ASP A 117 0.40 -1.54 6.83
CA ASP A 117 0.10 -2.04 8.17
C ASP A 117 -1.40 -2.19 8.39
N ILE A 118 -2.17 -1.20 7.93
CA ILE A 118 -3.63 -1.19 8.02
C ILE A 118 -4.23 -2.29 7.16
N ILE A 119 -3.74 -2.43 5.92
CA ILE A 119 -4.16 -3.49 4.99
C ILE A 119 -3.80 -4.87 5.56
N GLY A 120 -2.60 -5.01 6.14
CA GLY A 120 -2.15 -6.22 6.82
C GLY A 120 -3.08 -6.64 7.95
N ALA A 121 -3.38 -5.70 8.85
CA ALA A 121 -4.29 -5.92 9.99
C ALA A 121 -5.71 -6.29 9.53
N LEU A 122 -6.27 -5.53 8.60
CA LEU A 122 -7.64 -5.77 8.11
C LEU A 122 -7.74 -7.01 7.20
N GLY A 123 -6.71 -7.35 6.43
CA GLY A 123 -6.64 -8.57 5.62
C GLY A 123 -6.59 -9.83 6.49
N THR A 124 -5.79 -9.79 7.55
CA THR A 124 -5.73 -10.86 8.56
C THR A 124 -7.08 -11.01 9.26
N TYR A 125 -7.66 -9.91 9.74
CA TYR A 125 -8.98 -9.89 10.36
C TYR A 125 -10.07 -10.43 9.41
N ALA A 126 -10.05 -10.06 8.13
CA ALA A 126 -10.99 -10.57 7.13
C ALA A 126 -10.89 -12.09 6.97
N THR A 127 -9.70 -12.65 7.00
CA THR A 127 -9.48 -14.10 6.95
C THR A 127 -10.05 -14.78 8.19
N GLU A 128 -9.87 -14.21 9.39
CA GLU A 128 -10.40 -14.75 10.65
C GLU A 128 -11.92 -14.80 10.66
N ILE A 129 -12.58 -13.73 10.19
CA ILE A 129 -14.06 -13.66 10.16
C ILE A 129 -14.67 -14.20 8.85
N LYS A 130 -13.85 -14.71 7.94
CA LYS A 130 -14.23 -15.26 6.63
C LYS A 130 -14.96 -14.25 5.74
N GLU A 131 -14.56 -12.99 5.78
CA GLU A 131 -15.14 -11.92 4.95
C GLU A 131 -14.43 -11.84 3.59
N PRO A 132 -15.15 -12.04 2.46
CA PRO A 132 -14.56 -11.85 1.13
C PRO A 132 -13.97 -10.46 0.98
N THR A 133 -12.68 -10.39 0.63
CA THR A 133 -11.91 -9.14 0.63
C THR A 133 -11.03 -9.05 -0.61
N VAL A 134 -11.02 -7.87 -1.23
CA VAL A 134 -10.08 -7.51 -2.30
C VAL A 134 -9.17 -6.37 -1.84
N ILE A 135 -7.86 -6.60 -1.94
CA ILE A 135 -6.84 -5.56 -1.80
C ILE A 135 -6.63 -4.93 -3.17
N VAL A 136 -6.81 -3.62 -3.27
CA VAL A 136 -6.57 -2.85 -4.50
C VAL A 136 -5.25 -2.14 -4.37
N SER A 137 -4.20 -2.78 -4.87
CA SER A 137 -2.81 -2.27 -4.88
C SER A 137 -1.95 -3.02 -5.90
N ASN A 138 -0.91 -2.35 -6.41
CA ASN A 138 0.11 -3.00 -7.24
C ASN A 138 1.24 -3.61 -6.41
N ASP A 139 1.26 -3.39 -5.10
CA ASP A 139 2.34 -3.85 -4.24
C ASP A 139 2.36 -5.38 -4.15
N LYS A 140 3.55 -5.96 -4.34
CA LYS A 140 3.80 -7.40 -4.26
C LYS A 140 3.77 -7.92 -2.82
N ASP A 141 3.98 -7.03 -1.84
CA ASP A 141 4.08 -7.40 -0.43
C ASP A 141 2.74 -7.89 0.13
N PHE A 142 1.63 -7.47 -0.48
CA PHE A 142 0.29 -7.98 -0.11
C PHE A 142 0.02 -9.42 -0.51
N VAL A 143 0.88 -10.03 -1.33
CA VAL A 143 0.78 -11.47 -1.64
C VAL A 143 0.80 -12.32 -0.38
N GLN A 144 1.52 -11.91 0.65
CA GLN A 144 1.58 -12.59 1.94
C GLN A 144 0.22 -12.73 2.65
N LEU A 145 -0.75 -11.85 2.30
CA LEU A 145 -2.11 -11.85 2.88
C LEU A 145 -3.10 -12.71 2.08
N HIS A 146 -2.70 -13.25 0.92
CA HIS A 146 -3.61 -14.06 0.10
C HIS A 146 -4.08 -15.29 0.86
N SER A 147 -5.40 -15.51 0.83
CA SER A 147 -6.06 -16.64 1.48
C SER A 147 -7.30 -17.06 0.68
N GLU A 148 -8.11 -17.96 1.23
CA GLU A 148 -9.41 -18.29 0.64
C GLU A 148 -10.31 -17.04 0.54
N TYR A 149 -10.21 -16.13 1.51
CA TYR A 149 -11.07 -14.95 1.64
C TYR A 149 -10.45 -13.67 1.13
N VAL A 150 -9.13 -13.60 1.01
CA VAL A 150 -8.39 -12.37 0.59
C VAL A 150 -7.71 -12.58 -0.74
N CYS A 151 -8.03 -11.75 -1.71
CA CYS A 151 -7.35 -11.68 -3.01
C CYS A 151 -6.85 -10.25 -3.26
N GLN A 152 -5.99 -10.11 -4.26
CA GLN A 152 -5.47 -8.81 -4.68
C GLN A 152 -5.89 -8.51 -6.12
N TYR A 153 -6.25 -7.25 -6.37
CA TYR A 153 -6.39 -6.70 -7.71
C TYR A 153 -5.29 -5.67 -7.95
N ARG A 154 -4.54 -5.86 -9.03
CA ARG A 154 -3.45 -4.98 -9.44
C ARG A 154 -3.93 -4.02 -10.54
N PRO A 155 -4.19 -2.72 -10.24
CA PRO A 155 -4.74 -1.77 -11.19
C PRO A 155 -3.88 -1.58 -12.45
N CYS A 156 -2.56 -1.55 -12.34
CA CYS A 156 -1.65 -1.39 -13.49
C CYS A 156 -1.72 -2.56 -14.47
N GLU A 157 -1.99 -3.77 -13.99
CA GLU A 157 -2.14 -4.98 -14.80
C GLU A 157 -3.60 -5.25 -15.17
N SER A 158 -4.54 -4.53 -14.56
CA SER A 158 -5.98 -4.75 -14.68
C SER A 158 -6.39 -6.19 -14.36
N ALA A 159 -5.68 -6.86 -13.45
CA ALA A 159 -5.81 -8.29 -13.17
C ALA A 159 -5.92 -8.59 -11.68
N PHE A 160 -6.68 -9.65 -11.37
CA PHE A 160 -6.62 -10.28 -10.06
C PHE A 160 -5.36 -11.15 -9.96
N THR A 161 -4.73 -11.08 -8.79
CA THR A 161 -3.58 -11.92 -8.46
C THR A 161 -3.91 -12.77 -7.24
N ARG A 162 -3.62 -14.07 -7.36
CA ARG A 162 -3.70 -15.01 -6.25
C ARG A 162 -2.47 -15.92 -6.32
N HIS A 163 -1.62 -15.84 -5.32
CA HIS A 163 -0.38 -16.63 -5.29
C HIS A 163 -0.65 -18.01 -4.68
N PRO A 164 -0.15 -19.10 -5.26
CA PRO A 164 -0.41 -20.48 -4.78
C PRO A 164 0.21 -20.75 -3.40
N ASN A 165 1.30 -20.09 -3.07
CA ASN A 165 1.99 -20.25 -1.78
C ASN A 165 2.46 -18.89 -1.23
N PRO A 166 1.59 -18.15 -0.51
CA PRO A 166 1.93 -16.85 0.07
C PRO A 166 3.09 -16.88 1.07
N LYS A 167 3.20 -17.96 1.86
CA LYS A 167 4.29 -18.11 2.84
C LYS A 167 5.65 -18.24 2.17
N LEU A 168 5.72 -19.02 1.10
CA LEU A 168 6.96 -19.18 0.33
C LEU A 168 7.38 -17.85 -0.33
N HIS A 169 6.41 -17.12 -0.86
CA HIS A 169 6.64 -15.79 -1.42
C HIS A 169 7.18 -14.82 -0.36
N LEU A 170 6.58 -14.77 0.82
CA LEU A 170 7.06 -13.95 1.93
C LEU A 170 8.50 -14.31 2.32
N LYS A 171 8.81 -15.61 2.44
CA LYS A 171 10.17 -16.07 2.75
C LYS A 171 11.18 -15.65 1.68
N GLU A 172 10.79 -15.71 0.40
CA GLU A 172 11.63 -15.22 -0.70
C GLU A 172 11.89 -13.71 -0.60
N LEU A 173 10.86 -12.90 -0.29
CA LEU A 173 11.01 -11.46 -0.06
C LEU A 173 11.96 -11.17 1.11
N ILE A 174 11.83 -11.87 2.23
CA ILE A 174 12.73 -11.73 3.39
C ILE A 174 14.17 -12.01 2.98
N LEU A 175 14.41 -13.10 2.24
CA LEU A 175 15.75 -13.46 1.78
C LEU A 175 16.36 -12.44 0.83
N ARG A 176 15.58 -12.00 -0.16
CA ARG A 176 16.02 -11.05 -1.20
C ARG A 176 16.06 -9.61 -0.73
N GLY A 177 15.31 -9.28 0.33
CA GLY A 177 15.06 -7.89 0.73
C GLY A 177 14.17 -7.16 -0.27
N ASP A 178 13.90 -5.90 0.01
CA ASP A 178 13.19 -4.99 -0.88
C ASP A 178 14.02 -3.73 -1.18
N GLY A 179 14.55 -3.64 -2.39
CA GLY A 179 15.40 -2.52 -2.81
C GLY A 179 14.65 -1.21 -2.94
N ASP A 180 13.33 -1.23 -3.21
CA ASP A 180 12.50 -0.04 -3.32
C ASP A 180 12.24 0.57 -1.93
N ASP A 181 12.13 -0.29 -0.92
CA ASP A 181 12.01 0.12 0.47
C ASP A 181 13.37 0.26 1.20
N GLY A 182 14.47 0.09 0.45
CA GLY A 182 15.82 0.24 0.99
C GLY A 182 16.25 -0.90 1.91
N ILE A 183 15.61 -2.06 1.81
CA ILE A 183 15.91 -3.26 2.61
C ILE A 183 16.83 -4.17 1.78
N PRO A 184 18.14 -4.30 2.15
CA PRO A 184 19.05 -5.15 1.41
C PRO A 184 18.75 -6.65 1.63
N ASN A 185 19.25 -7.50 0.69
CA ASN A 185 19.19 -8.94 0.90
C ASN A 185 20.01 -9.37 2.12
N ILE A 186 19.76 -10.57 2.62
CA ILE A 186 20.38 -11.07 3.88
C ILE A 186 21.91 -11.17 3.85
N LYS A 187 22.54 -11.16 2.69
CA LYS A 187 24.02 -11.21 2.55
C LYS A 187 24.65 -9.80 2.51
N THR A 188 23.85 -8.74 2.52
CA THR A 188 24.31 -7.37 2.23
C THR A 188 24.10 -6.47 3.46
N ALA A 189 25.07 -5.57 3.71
CA ALA A 189 25.05 -4.65 4.85
C ALA A 189 23.88 -3.64 4.78
N ASP A 190 23.46 -3.15 5.94
CA ASP A 190 22.30 -2.29 6.15
C ASP A 190 22.35 -0.98 5.37
N ASP A 191 23.55 -0.38 5.29
CA ASP A 191 23.79 0.93 4.65
C ASP A 191 23.94 0.86 3.13
N HIS A 192 23.74 -0.30 2.55
CA HIS A 192 24.05 -0.59 1.15
C HIS A 192 23.47 0.47 0.18
N PHE A 193 22.20 0.82 0.35
CA PHE A 193 21.51 1.74 -0.55
C PHE A 193 21.83 3.22 -0.32
N THR A 194 22.70 3.53 0.65
CA THR A 194 23.26 4.88 0.81
C THR A 194 24.45 5.12 -0.11
N ILE A 195 25.09 4.06 -0.60
CA ILE A 195 26.31 4.08 -1.41
C ILE A 195 25.94 3.93 -2.88
N GLU A 196 26.13 4.99 -3.65
CA GLU A 196 25.79 5.01 -5.06
C GLU A 196 26.67 4.06 -5.88
N GLY A 197 26.06 3.37 -6.86
CA GLY A 197 26.75 2.43 -7.76
C GLY A 197 27.19 1.10 -7.16
N LYS A 198 27.05 0.91 -5.84
CA LYS A 198 27.37 -0.37 -5.20
C LYS A 198 26.31 -1.44 -5.54
N ARG A 199 26.76 -2.63 -5.89
CA ARG A 199 25.86 -3.77 -6.12
C ARG A 199 25.72 -4.62 -4.87
N GLN A 200 24.52 -5.14 -4.60
CA GLN A 200 24.29 -6.10 -3.51
C GLN A 200 25.11 -7.38 -3.73
N LYS A 201 25.44 -8.09 -2.65
CA LYS A 201 26.00 -9.44 -2.72
C LYS A 201 25.01 -10.35 -3.46
N SER A 202 25.49 -11.17 -4.37
CA SER A 202 24.63 -12.01 -5.23
C SER A 202 23.87 -13.06 -4.43
N MET A 203 22.60 -13.21 -4.75
CA MET A 203 21.73 -14.30 -4.30
C MET A 203 21.56 -15.28 -5.46
N TYR A 204 22.17 -16.45 -5.39
CA TYR A 204 22.05 -17.42 -6.46
C TYR A 204 20.76 -18.22 -6.35
N GLN A 205 20.11 -18.46 -7.48
CA GLN A 205 18.82 -19.17 -7.50
C GLN A 205 18.93 -20.58 -6.90
N LYS A 206 20.02 -21.30 -7.14
CA LYS A 206 20.28 -22.62 -6.56
C LYS A 206 20.30 -22.61 -5.01
N ASP A 207 20.77 -21.52 -4.39
CA ASP A 207 20.79 -21.41 -2.94
C ASP A 207 19.36 -21.12 -2.43
N LEU A 208 18.64 -20.24 -3.11
CA LEU A 208 17.25 -19.91 -2.80
C LEU A 208 16.33 -21.13 -2.90
N ASP A 209 16.50 -21.95 -3.94
CA ASP A 209 15.69 -23.15 -4.15
C ASP A 209 15.80 -24.15 -2.98
N VAL A 210 16.93 -24.12 -2.25
CA VAL A 210 17.12 -24.92 -1.04
C VAL A 210 16.60 -24.15 0.20
N TRP A 211 16.98 -22.89 0.36
CA TRP A 211 16.67 -22.11 1.56
C TRP A 211 15.18 -21.85 1.75
N LEU A 212 14.44 -21.73 0.67
CA LEU A 212 13.00 -21.53 0.71
C LEU A 212 12.23 -22.66 1.42
N TYR A 213 12.76 -23.89 1.35
CA TYR A 213 12.14 -25.07 1.95
C TYR A 213 12.82 -25.52 3.26
N ASP A 214 13.83 -24.78 3.72
CA ASP A 214 14.50 -25.04 5.00
C ASP A 214 13.83 -24.24 6.13
N ASP A 215 12.85 -24.84 6.81
CA ASP A 215 12.11 -24.19 7.88
C ASP A 215 12.94 -24.02 9.17
N GLU A 216 14.02 -24.75 9.32
CA GLU A 216 14.94 -24.63 10.47
C GLU A 216 15.95 -23.49 10.29
N LEU A 217 15.99 -22.86 9.10
CA LEU A 217 16.90 -21.78 8.75
C LEU A 217 18.38 -22.16 8.95
N SER A 218 18.72 -23.43 8.75
CA SER A 218 20.06 -23.98 8.98
C SER A 218 21.15 -23.37 8.09
N PHE A 219 20.76 -22.70 7.00
CA PHE A 219 21.65 -21.96 6.11
C PHE A 219 22.15 -20.63 6.68
N LEU A 220 21.53 -20.12 7.76
CA LEU A 220 21.91 -18.83 8.32
C LEU A 220 23.25 -18.94 9.05
N THR A 221 24.17 -18.04 8.71
CA THR A 221 25.40 -17.79 9.45
C THR A 221 25.19 -16.65 10.44
N ASP A 222 26.11 -16.43 11.37
CA ASP A 222 26.02 -15.30 12.32
C ASP A 222 25.85 -13.95 11.59
N GLU A 223 26.57 -13.75 10.45
CA GLU A 223 26.47 -12.53 9.63
C GLU A 223 25.08 -12.37 8.96
N THR A 224 24.49 -13.46 8.48
CA THR A 224 23.22 -13.39 7.74
C THR A 224 21.99 -13.47 8.62
N LYS A 225 22.15 -13.95 9.85
CA LYS A 225 21.06 -14.14 10.81
C LYS A 225 20.43 -12.82 11.25
N GLU A 226 21.26 -11.83 11.60
CA GLU A 226 20.77 -10.50 11.97
C GLU A 226 20.04 -9.84 10.82
N ASN A 227 20.60 -9.95 9.60
CA ASN A 227 19.98 -9.41 8.39
C ASN A 227 18.66 -10.09 8.05
N TYR A 228 18.55 -11.40 8.28
CA TYR A 228 17.30 -12.15 8.09
C TYR A 228 16.21 -11.62 9.02
N TYR A 229 16.47 -11.51 10.32
CA TYR A 229 15.48 -11.03 11.29
C TYR A 229 15.15 -9.53 11.10
N ARG A 230 16.11 -8.72 10.65
CA ARG A 230 15.83 -7.35 10.22
C ARG A 230 14.82 -7.33 9.06
N ASN A 231 15.06 -8.12 8.00
CA ASN A 231 14.19 -8.18 6.84
C ASN A 231 12.82 -8.74 7.21
N GLU A 232 12.77 -9.81 7.98
CA GLU A 232 11.52 -10.40 8.48
C GLU A 232 10.69 -9.34 9.21
N ARG A 233 11.29 -8.64 10.17
CA ARG A 233 10.62 -7.60 10.94
C ARG A 233 10.07 -6.46 10.06
N LEU A 234 10.76 -6.10 8.98
CA LEU A 234 10.37 -4.98 8.13
C LEU A 234 9.37 -5.35 7.03
N ILE A 235 9.43 -6.60 6.54
CA ILE A 235 8.67 -7.07 5.37
C ILE A 235 7.42 -7.85 5.77
N ASP A 236 7.50 -8.68 6.81
CA ASP A 236 6.36 -9.46 7.26
C ASP A 236 5.38 -8.57 8.03
N LEU A 237 4.20 -8.38 7.48
CA LEU A 237 3.14 -7.53 8.04
C LEU A 237 2.60 -8.06 9.38
N SER A 238 2.92 -9.29 9.76
CA SER A 238 2.56 -9.82 11.07
C SER A 238 3.37 -9.16 12.21
N PHE A 239 4.52 -8.56 11.89
CA PHE A 239 5.35 -7.81 12.84
C PHE A 239 4.89 -6.35 13.03
N THR A 240 3.84 -5.90 12.33
CA THR A 240 3.21 -4.61 12.65
C THR A 240 2.86 -4.56 14.13
N PRO A 241 3.24 -3.50 14.87
CA PRO A 241 2.95 -3.36 16.30
C PRO A 241 1.47 -3.61 16.64
N GLU A 242 1.23 -4.29 17.77
CA GLU A 242 -0.10 -4.75 18.17
C GLU A 242 -1.10 -3.60 18.38
N ASP A 243 -0.62 -2.47 18.90
CA ASP A 243 -1.43 -1.26 19.07
C ASP A 243 -1.93 -0.73 17.72
N ILE A 244 -1.09 -0.70 16.69
CA ILE A 244 -1.46 -0.33 15.33
C ILE A 244 -2.49 -1.31 14.75
N ARG A 245 -2.23 -2.62 14.85
CA ARG A 245 -3.13 -3.66 14.35
C ARG A 245 -4.50 -3.57 15.00
N SER A 246 -4.51 -3.50 16.33
CA SER A 246 -5.73 -3.40 17.12
C SER A 246 -6.51 -2.12 16.81
N GLU A 247 -5.84 -0.96 16.69
CA GLU A 247 -6.50 0.31 16.35
C GLU A 247 -7.14 0.27 14.96
N ALA A 248 -6.45 -0.29 13.96
CA ALA A 248 -7.01 -0.44 12.61
C ALA A 248 -8.31 -1.26 12.60
N VAL A 249 -8.30 -2.40 13.30
CA VAL A 249 -9.48 -3.27 13.43
C VAL A 249 -10.60 -2.61 14.22
N VAL A 250 -10.28 -1.89 15.31
CA VAL A 250 -11.27 -1.13 16.08
C VAL A 250 -11.91 -0.04 15.23
N LYS A 251 -11.12 0.75 14.49
CA LYS A 251 -11.65 1.77 13.58
C LYS A 251 -12.60 1.16 12.54
N TYR A 252 -12.24 0.03 11.94
CA TYR A 252 -13.12 -0.68 11.01
C TYR A 252 -14.45 -1.10 11.63
N LYS A 253 -14.44 -1.62 12.87
CA LYS A 253 -15.64 -2.12 13.56
C LYS A 253 -16.59 -1.02 14.02
N ILE A 254 -16.05 0.09 14.54
CA ILE A 254 -16.87 1.13 15.20
C ILE A 254 -17.34 2.22 14.25
N CYS A 255 -16.59 2.51 13.19
CA CYS A 255 -16.92 3.59 12.28
C CYS A 255 -18.17 3.30 11.46
N LYS A 256 -19.12 4.23 11.54
CA LYS A 256 -20.35 4.23 10.73
C LYS A 256 -20.21 5.29 9.64
N VAL A 257 -20.01 4.84 8.45
CA VAL A 257 -20.00 5.72 7.28
C VAL A 257 -21.41 6.27 7.05
N ARG A 258 -21.52 7.59 6.92
CA ARG A 258 -22.79 8.29 6.63
C ARG A 258 -22.66 9.04 5.31
N PRO A 259 -23.07 8.44 4.18
CA PRO A 259 -23.01 9.11 2.90
C PRO A 259 -23.82 10.41 2.92
N ASN A 260 -23.21 11.48 2.42
CA ASN A 260 -23.85 12.78 2.32
C ASN A 260 -23.77 13.29 0.87
N LYS A 261 -24.72 12.83 0.04
CA LYS A 261 -24.75 13.19 -1.38
C LYS A 261 -24.78 14.70 -1.64
N PRO A 262 -25.52 15.55 -0.88
CA PRO A 262 -25.42 17.00 -0.99
C PRO A 262 -24.00 17.55 -0.78
N LYS A 263 -23.28 17.07 0.25
CA LYS A 263 -21.88 17.50 0.48
C LYS A 263 -20.97 17.07 -0.66
N MET A 264 -21.11 15.83 -1.16
CA MET A 264 -20.35 15.36 -2.34
C MET A 264 -20.63 16.23 -3.57
N THR A 265 -21.89 16.56 -3.83
CA THR A 265 -22.28 17.48 -4.89
C THR A 265 -21.61 18.85 -4.74
N GLN A 266 -21.70 19.45 -3.56
CA GLN A 266 -21.06 20.72 -3.25
C GLN A 266 -19.53 20.67 -3.46
N PHE A 267 -18.89 19.59 -3.03
CA PHE A 267 -17.46 19.35 -3.21
C PHE A 267 -17.07 19.31 -4.70
N PHE A 268 -17.77 18.52 -5.51
CA PHE A 268 -17.52 18.44 -6.95
C PHE A 268 -17.73 19.76 -7.67
N MET A 269 -18.79 20.49 -7.32
CA MET A 269 -19.09 21.79 -7.93
C MET A 269 -18.03 22.84 -7.57
N LYS A 270 -17.65 22.92 -6.29
CA LYS A 270 -16.60 23.84 -5.79
C LYS A 270 -15.28 23.63 -6.50
N ASN A 271 -14.90 22.38 -6.73
CA ASN A 271 -13.63 22.00 -7.35
C ASN A 271 -13.73 21.82 -8.90
N LYS A 272 -14.86 22.22 -9.51
CA LYS A 272 -15.11 22.17 -10.96
C LYS A 272 -15.01 20.76 -11.58
N LEU A 273 -15.20 19.71 -10.79
CA LEU A 273 -15.08 18.30 -11.17
C LEU A 273 -16.38 17.77 -11.81
N ARG A 274 -16.84 18.41 -12.90
CA ARG A 274 -18.14 18.10 -13.57
C ARG A 274 -18.25 16.64 -13.98
N ASN A 275 -17.22 16.10 -14.63
CA ASN A 275 -17.22 14.71 -15.11
C ASN A 275 -17.41 13.68 -13.97
N LEU A 276 -16.87 13.96 -12.78
CA LEU A 276 -17.04 13.11 -11.61
C LEU A 276 -18.40 13.34 -10.94
N HIS A 277 -18.90 14.59 -10.95
CA HIS A 277 -20.25 14.90 -10.48
C HIS A 277 -21.33 14.17 -11.26
N GLU A 278 -21.24 14.10 -12.60
CA GLU A 278 -22.16 13.34 -13.44
C GLU A 278 -22.15 11.84 -13.11
N LYS A 279 -21.05 11.34 -12.59
CA LYS A 279 -20.85 9.94 -12.17
C LYS A 279 -20.96 9.74 -10.65
N ILE A 280 -21.61 10.64 -9.93
CA ILE A 280 -21.70 10.63 -8.45
C ILE A 280 -22.27 9.31 -7.91
N ASN A 281 -23.14 8.64 -8.65
CA ASN A 281 -23.70 7.36 -8.27
C ASN A 281 -22.67 6.20 -8.29
N ASP A 282 -21.58 6.33 -9.04
CA ASP A 282 -20.50 5.34 -9.04
C ASP A 282 -19.69 5.36 -7.72
N PHE A 283 -19.81 6.45 -6.94
CA PHE A 283 -19.21 6.57 -5.61
C PHE A 283 -20.12 5.99 -4.51
N MET A 284 -21.45 5.88 -4.78
CA MET A 284 -22.45 5.42 -3.80
C MET A 284 -22.54 3.91 -3.75
#